data_f94d1342ab4f2e0786bc42e656bc6cd1
#
_entry.id   f94d1342ab4f2e0786bc42e656bc6cd1
#
_cell.length_a   1.000
_cell.length_b   1.000
_cell.length_c   1.000
_cell.angle_alpha   90.00
_cell.angle_beta   90.00
_cell.angle_gamma   90.00
#
_symmetry.space_group_name_H-M   'P 1'
#
loop_
_entity.id
_entity.type
_entity.pdbx_description
1 polymer ?
#
loop_
_entity_poly.entity_id
_entity_poly.type
_entity_poly.pdbx_seq_one_letter_code
_entity_poly.pdbx_strand_id
1 'polypeptide(L)'
;RALVELARGARDAGIAAAVPGGRLGDIGAAIVRHVGTSGSIVEAYGGHGIGRAMHMDPHVAHIARPQSGHRLREGMAFTVEPMINAGTATIRTDADGWTVRTADGALSAQFEHTVLIGRHGPEITTLLD
;
A
#
# COMPACT_ATOMS: atom_id res chain seq x y z
N ARG A 1 7.64 17.84 -4.17
CA ARG A 1 8.45 17.25 -3.07
C ARG A 1 7.55 16.73 -1.95
N ALA A 2 6.65 17.54 -1.40
CA ALA A 2 5.77 17.14 -0.29
C ALA A 2 4.95 15.86 -0.60
N LEU A 3 4.35 15.74 -1.80
CA LEU A 3 3.61 14.56 -2.22
C LEU A 3 4.47 13.29 -2.25
N VAL A 4 5.71 13.40 -2.70
CA VAL A 4 6.67 12.28 -2.75
C VAL A 4 6.98 11.78 -1.35
N GLU A 5 7.23 12.69 -0.41
CA GLU A 5 7.47 12.32 1.00
C GLU A 5 6.21 11.75 1.67
N LEU A 6 5.04 12.29 1.36
CA LEU A 6 3.77 11.76 1.84
C LEU A 6 3.54 10.31 1.37
N ALA A 7 3.77 10.05 0.09
CA ALA A 7 3.60 8.69 -0.48
C ALA A 7 4.62 7.70 0.10
N ARG A 8 5.88 8.11 0.26
CA ARG A 8 6.90 7.29 0.91
C ARG A 8 6.52 6.98 2.35
N GLY A 9 6.17 7.99 3.12
CA GLY A 9 5.74 7.82 4.51
C GLY A 9 4.48 6.98 4.67
N ALA A 10 3.54 7.05 3.73
CA ALA A 10 2.34 6.21 3.70
C ALA A 10 2.71 4.72 3.56
N ARG A 11 3.62 4.39 2.62
CA ARG A 11 4.16 3.03 2.48
C ARG A 11 4.83 2.57 3.77
N ASP A 12 5.72 3.39 4.34
CA ASP A 12 6.48 3.06 5.53
C ASP A 12 5.58 2.86 6.77
N ALA A 13 4.55 3.70 6.91
CA ALA A 13 3.55 3.54 7.97
C ALA A 13 2.76 2.23 7.83
N GLY A 14 2.38 1.86 6.60
CA GLY A 14 1.73 0.59 6.30
C GLY A 14 2.62 -0.60 6.67
N ILE A 15 3.89 -0.56 6.28
CA ILE A 15 4.87 -1.62 6.58
C ILE A 15 5.07 -1.75 8.09
N ALA A 16 5.23 -0.65 8.81
CA ALA A 16 5.41 -0.68 10.26
C ALA A 16 4.22 -1.31 11.00
N ALA A 17 3.02 -1.24 10.45
CA ALA A 17 1.83 -1.87 11.01
C ALA A 17 1.69 -3.37 10.67
N ALA A 18 2.53 -3.90 9.77
CA ALA A 18 2.50 -5.29 9.32
C ALA A 18 3.20 -6.23 10.31
N VAL A 19 2.75 -6.23 11.56
CA VAL A 19 3.36 -7.05 12.62
C VAL A 19 2.76 -8.46 12.67
N PRO A 20 3.55 -9.50 13.03
CA PRO A 20 3.02 -10.84 13.22
C PRO A 20 1.90 -10.85 14.27
N GLY A 21 0.81 -11.55 13.96
CA GLY A 21 -0.38 -11.60 14.83
C GLY A 21 -1.37 -10.45 14.63
N GLY A 22 -0.96 -9.35 13.97
CA GLY A 22 -1.84 -8.30 13.49
C GLY A 22 -2.71 -8.78 12.32
N ARG A 23 -3.37 -7.85 11.64
CA ARG A 23 -4.24 -8.16 10.49
C ARG A 23 -3.93 -7.27 9.30
N LEU A 24 -4.27 -7.73 8.10
CA LEU A 24 -4.06 -6.96 6.86
C LEU A 24 -4.69 -5.56 6.90
N GLY A 25 -5.86 -5.43 7.53
CA GLY A 25 -6.54 -4.14 7.69
C GLY A 25 -5.77 -3.12 8.52
N ASP A 26 -4.88 -3.57 9.40
CA ASP A 26 -4.02 -2.67 10.20
C ASP A 26 -3.07 -1.87 9.30
N ILE A 27 -2.63 -2.47 8.18
CA ILE A 27 -1.79 -1.82 7.16
C ILE A 27 -2.54 -0.65 6.54
N GLY A 28 -3.73 -0.89 5.98
CA GLY A 28 -4.55 0.15 5.37
C GLY A 28 -4.97 1.24 6.36
N ALA A 29 -5.31 0.86 7.59
CA ALA A 29 -5.63 1.81 8.66
C ALA A 29 -4.44 2.73 9.01
N ALA A 30 -3.23 2.20 9.02
CA ALA A 30 -2.01 2.99 9.25
C ALA A 30 -1.74 3.96 8.10
N ILE A 31 -1.93 3.52 6.85
CA ILE A 31 -1.81 4.37 5.66
C ILE A 31 -2.82 5.53 5.72
N VAL A 32 -4.10 5.23 5.99
CA VAL A 32 -5.15 6.25 6.14
C VAL A 32 -4.78 7.29 7.20
N ARG A 33 -4.32 6.82 8.35
CA ARG A 33 -3.93 7.69 9.46
C ARG A 33 -2.74 8.59 9.11
N HIS A 34 -1.76 8.06 8.37
CA HIS A 34 -0.58 8.82 7.93
C HIS A 34 -0.93 9.88 6.88
N VAL A 35 -1.75 9.53 5.90
CA VAL A 35 -2.15 10.45 4.82
C VAL A 35 -3.08 11.55 5.35
N GLY A 36 -4.01 11.21 6.24
CA GLY A 36 -4.94 12.16 6.82
C GLY A 36 -5.65 13.00 5.77
N THR A 37 -5.54 14.32 5.88
CA THR A 37 -6.12 15.31 4.93
C THR A 37 -5.08 15.85 3.93
N SER A 38 -3.84 15.33 3.94
CA SER A 38 -2.74 15.85 3.13
C SER A 38 -2.75 15.35 1.69
N GLY A 39 -3.58 14.37 1.38
CA GLY A 39 -3.75 13.78 0.05
C GLY A 39 -4.91 12.80 0.03
N SER A 40 -5.11 12.15 -1.11
CA SER A 40 -6.14 11.11 -1.30
C SER A 40 -5.49 9.78 -1.66
N ILE A 41 -5.99 8.69 -1.08
CA ILE A 41 -5.50 7.34 -1.36
C ILE A 41 -6.36 6.75 -2.48
N VAL A 42 -5.71 6.19 -3.52
CA VAL A 42 -6.40 5.47 -4.59
C VAL A 42 -6.90 4.12 -4.04
N GLU A 43 -8.21 3.92 -4.04
CA GLU A 43 -8.84 2.71 -3.49
C GLU A 43 -8.90 1.55 -4.49
N ALA A 44 -8.95 1.85 -5.79
CA ALA A 44 -9.11 0.85 -6.85
C ALA A 44 -7.93 -0.13 -6.96
N TYR A 45 -6.76 0.24 -6.45
CA TYR A 45 -5.56 -0.59 -6.41
C TYR A 45 -5.12 -0.83 -4.97
N GLY A 46 -4.49 -1.97 -4.75
CA GLY A 46 -3.91 -2.35 -3.47
C GLY A 46 -2.63 -3.16 -3.66
N GLY A 47 -2.00 -3.54 -2.57
CA GLY A 47 -0.94 -4.51 -2.57
C GLY A 47 -1.50 -5.93 -2.74
N HIS A 48 -0.63 -6.88 -2.87
CA HIS A 48 -0.97 -8.27 -3.18
C HIS A 48 0.06 -9.24 -2.61
N GLY A 49 -0.38 -10.47 -2.36
CA GLY A 49 0.54 -11.57 -2.09
C GLY A 49 1.52 -11.76 -3.25
N ILE A 50 2.71 -12.21 -2.95
CA ILE A 50 3.77 -12.49 -3.94
C ILE A 50 4.55 -13.74 -3.53
N GLY A 51 4.97 -14.54 -4.51
CA GLY A 51 5.71 -15.77 -4.27
C GLY A 51 5.93 -16.52 -5.56
N ARG A 52 5.21 -17.62 -5.79
CA ARG A 52 5.31 -18.39 -7.03
C ARG A 52 4.80 -17.62 -8.27
N ALA A 53 3.98 -16.61 -8.05
CA ALA A 53 3.54 -15.67 -9.06
C ALA A 53 3.70 -14.25 -8.52
N MET A 54 3.77 -13.27 -9.42
CA MET A 54 3.90 -11.86 -9.05
C MET A 54 2.68 -11.38 -8.28
N HIS A 55 1.48 -11.76 -8.71
CA HIS A 55 0.23 -11.36 -8.09
C HIS A 55 -0.50 -12.59 -7.56
N MET A 56 -0.65 -12.66 -6.25
CA MET A 56 -1.30 -13.74 -5.53
C MET A 56 -2.20 -13.17 -4.43
N ASP A 57 -3.11 -14.00 -3.91
CA ASP A 57 -3.77 -13.68 -2.65
C ASP A 57 -2.74 -13.62 -1.48
N PRO A 58 -3.04 -12.83 -0.46
CA PRO A 58 -4.23 -12.00 -0.28
C PRO A 58 -4.11 -10.62 -0.95
N HIS A 59 -5.25 -9.95 -1.17
CA HIS A 59 -5.29 -8.53 -1.48
C HIS A 59 -4.95 -7.72 -0.22
N VAL A 60 -4.11 -6.70 -0.37
CA VAL A 60 -3.69 -5.80 0.71
C VAL A 60 -4.28 -4.42 0.47
N ALA A 61 -5.42 -4.15 1.08
CA ALA A 61 -6.11 -2.86 0.91
C ALA A 61 -5.32 -1.72 1.58
N HIS A 62 -5.18 -0.59 0.87
CA HIS A 62 -4.54 0.62 1.40
C HIS A 62 -5.53 1.56 2.13
N ILE A 63 -6.82 1.24 2.09
CA ILE A 63 -7.88 1.81 2.92
C ILE A 63 -8.60 0.64 3.58
N ALA A 64 -8.52 0.56 4.90
CA ALA A 64 -9.15 -0.52 5.64
C ALA A 64 -9.44 -0.12 7.08
N ARG A 65 -10.31 -0.89 7.72
CA ARG A 65 -10.56 -0.77 9.16
C ARG A 65 -9.46 -1.50 9.95
N PRO A 66 -9.02 -0.94 11.10
CA PRO A 66 -8.12 -1.66 12.00
C PRO A 66 -8.73 -3.02 12.39
N GLN A 67 -7.86 -3.99 12.64
CA GLN A 67 -8.23 -5.34 13.08
C GLN A 67 -9.17 -6.11 12.13
N SER A 68 -9.19 -5.73 10.84
CA SER A 68 -9.96 -6.41 9.78
C SER A 68 -9.06 -7.26 8.87
N GLY A 69 -9.66 -8.15 8.11
CA GLY A 69 -8.96 -9.01 7.15
C GLY A 69 -8.20 -10.17 7.78
N HIS A 70 -7.40 -10.83 6.98
CA HIS A 70 -6.61 -11.99 7.40
C HIS A 70 -5.58 -11.65 8.46
N ARG A 71 -5.36 -12.58 9.38
CA ARG A 71 -4.29 -12.48 10.37
C ARG A 71 -2.94 -12.62 9.69
N LEU A 72 -2.02 -11.74 10.03
CA LEU A 72 -0.63 -11.79 9.57
C LEU A 72 0.11 -12.91 10.31
N ARG A 73 0.78 -13.77 9.54
CA ARG A 73 1.53 -14.92 10.05
C ARG A 73 2.95 -14.89 9.49
N GLU A 74 3.89 -15.37 10.26
CA GLU A 74 5.26 -15.59 9.81
C GLU A 74 5.28 -16.38 8.49
N GLY A 75 6.12 -15.94 7.56
CA GLY A 75 6.28 -16.51 6.23
C GLY A 75 5.36 -15.93 5.15
N MET A 76 4.39 -15.07 5.51
CA MET A 76 3.59 -14.36 4.51
C MET A 76 4.44 -13.31 3.80
N ALA A 77 4.33 -13.25 2.48
CA ALA A 77 4.97 -12.22 1.64
C ALA A 77 3.92 -11.50 0.81
N PHE A 78 3.99 -10.17 0.78
CA PHE A 78 3.07 -9.32 0.04
C PHE A 78 3.68 -7.95 -0.24
N THR A 79 3.06 -7.16 -1.12
CA THR A 79 3.47 -5.80 -1.42
C THR A 79 2.69 -4.77 -0.60
N VAL A 80 3.33 -3.65 -0.30
CA VAL A 80 2.71 -2.43 0.23
C VAL A 80 3.10 -1.29 -0.70
N GLU A 81 2.10 -0.73 -1.42
CA GLU A 81 2.32 0.10 -2.59
C GLU A 81 1.27 1.23 -2.77
N PRO A 82 0.99 2.02 -1.73
CA PRO A 82 -0.06 3.01 -1.80
C PRO A 82 0.20 4.07 -2.88
N MET A 83 -0.84 4.35 -3.69
CA MET A 83 -0.88 5.47 -4.63
C MET A 83 -1.53 6.66 -3.95
N ILE A 84 -0.82 7.78 -3.87
CA ILE A 84 -1.29 8.99 -3.21
C ILE A 84 -1.44 10.12 -4.23
N ASN A 85 -2.66 10.64 -4.33
CA ASN A 85 -2.99 11.77 -5.20
C ASN A 85 -2.97 13.08 -4.41
N ALA A 86 -2.47 14.13 -5.02
CA ALA A 86 -2.53 15.49 -4.44
C ALA A 86 -3.95 16.09 -4.49
N GLY A 87 -4.80 15.59 -5.37
CA GLY A 87 -6.20 15.98 -5.53
C GLY A 87 -7.16 14.88 -5.05
N THR A 88 -8.17 14.59 -5.85
CA THR A 88 -9.17 13.56 -5.52
C THR A 88 -8.63 12.15 -5.72
N ALA A 89 -9.26 11.17 -5.07
CA ALA A 89 -8.88 9.75 -5.21
C ALA A 89 -9.30 9.14 -6.55
N THR A 90 -10.13 9.85 -7.33
CA THR A 90 -10.68 9.34 -8.58
C THR A 90 -9.61 9.22 -9.65
N ILE A 91 -9.58 8.06 -10.32
CA ILE A 91 -8.68 7.74 -11.40
C ILE A 91 -9.45 7.39 -12.67
N ARG A 92 -8.78 7.42 -13.81
CA ARG A 92 -9.26 6.93 -15.11
C ARG A 92 -8.19 6.10 -15.78
N THR A 93 -8.62 5.08 -16.51
CA THR A 93 -7.73 4.29 -17.37
C THR A 93 -7.83 4.81 -18.78
N ASP A 94 -6.71 5.03 -19.45
CA ASP A 94 -6.65 5.47 -20.84
C ASP A 94 -7.14 4.37 -21.80
N ALA A 95 -7.35 4.73 -23.07
CA ALA A 95 -7.85 3.81 -24.10
C ALA A 95 -6.94 2.61 -24.38
N ASP A 96 -5.67 2.67 -23.96
CA ASP A 96 -4.73 1.54 -24.05
C ASP A 96 -5.04 0.43 -23.04
N GLY A 97 -5.99 0.64 -22.12
CA GLY A 97 -6.38 -0.31 -21.09
C GLY A 97 -5.33 -0.53 -19.98
N TRP A 98 -4.24 0.25 -19.99
CA TRP A 98 -3.11 0.10 -19.11
C TRP A 98 -2.75 1.37 -18.33
N THR A 99 -2.61 2.50 -19.04
CA THR A 99 -2.19 3.76 -18.43
C THR A 99 -3.28 4.32 -17.53
N VAL A 100 -2.93 4.56 -16.27
CA VAL A 100 -3.83 5.11 -15.26
C VAL A 100 -3.41 6.55 -14.95
N ARG A 101 -4.41 7.45 -14.92
CA ARG A 101 -4.22 8.88 -14.62
C ARG A 101 -5.18 9.32 -13.54
N THR A 102 -4.80 10.36 -12.80
CA THR A 102 -5.75 11.08 -11.95
C THR A 102 -6.85 11.70 -12.79
N ALA A 103 -8.10 11.62 -12.34
CA ALA A 103 -9.23 12.15 -13.09
C ALA A 103 -9.24 13.70 -13.16
N ASP A 104 -8.71 14.34 -12.13
CA ASP A 104 -8.63 15.80 -11.98
C ASP A 104 -7.32 16.42 -12.53
N GLY A 105 -6.39 15.59 -13.03
CA GLY A 105 -5.09 16.04 -13.53
C GLY A 105 -4.10 16.42 -12.45
N ALA A 106 -4.42 16.25 -11.16
CA ALA A 106 -3.48 16.49 -10.06
C ALA A 106 -2.34 15.46 -10.08
N LEU A 107 -1.23 15.80 -9.44
CA LEU A 107 -0.08 14.89 -9.34
C LEU A 107 -0.40 13.67 -8.47
N SER A 108 0.21 12.54 -8.82
CA SER A 108 0.19 11.31 -8.03
C SER A 108 1.61 10.81 -7.78
N ALA A 109 1.82 10.14 -6.67
CA ALA A 109 3.09 9.47 -6.35
C ALA A 109 2.82 8.10 -5.73
N GLN A 110 3.72 7.15 -6.02
CA GLN A 110 3.68 5.79 -5.49
C GLN A 110 5.07 5.33 -5.09
N PHE A 111 5.14 4.60 -4.00
CA PHE A 111 6.31 3.82 -3.58
C PHE A 111 5.85 2.42 -3.18
N GLU A 112 6.66 1.44 -3.53
CA GLU A 112 6.37 0.04 -3.27
C GLU A 112 7.55 -0.64 -2.58
N HIS A 113 7.23 -1.54 -1.66
CA HIS A 113 8.13 -2.56 -1.18
C HIS A 113 7.43 -3.91 -1.10
N THR A 114 8.20 -4.98 -1.30
CA THR A 114 7.82 -6.32 -0.93
C THR A 114 8.24 -6.56 0.53
N VAL A 115 7.30 -7.10 1.31
CA VAL A 115 7.44 -7.32 2.75
C VAL A 115 7.28 -8.80 3.05
N LEU A 116 8.20 -9.36 3.81
CA LEU A 116 8.09 -10.67 4.42
C LEU A 116 7.73 -10.50 5.89
N ILE A 117 6.73 -11.22 6.37
CA ILE A 117 6.42 -11.27 7.80
C ILE A 117 7.40 -12.23 8.46
N GLY A 118 8.41 -11.67 9.09
CA GLY A 118 9.38 -12.41 9.89
C GLY A 118 8.86 -12.66 11.31
N ARG A 119 9.61 -13.44 12.07
CA ARG A 119 9.27 -13.81 13.46
C ARG A 119 9.10 -12.61 14.37
N HIS A 120 9.90 -11.56 14.16
CA HIS A 120 9.97 -10.39 15.04
C HIS A 120 9.34 -9.12 14.43
N GLY A 121 8.87 -9.19 13.20
CA GLY A 121 8.27 -8.04 12.51
C GLY A 121 8.38 -8.13 11.01
N PRO A 122 7.95 -7.10 10.29
CA PRO A 122 8.07 -7.02 8.84
C PRO A 122 9.53 -6.85 8.42
N GLU A 123 9.93 -7.59 7.40
CA GLU A 123 11.24 -7.50 6.76
C GLU A 123 11.05 -7.02 5.32
N ILE A 124 11.74 -5.95 4.93
CA ILE A 124 11.68 -5.42 3.57
C ILE A 124 12.70 -6.16 2.72
N THR A 125 12.23 -6.83 1.65
CA THR A 125 13.09 -7.65 0.78
C THR A 125 13.57 -6.90 -0.47
N THR A 126 13.10 -5.68 -0.69
CA THR A 126 13.42 -4.84 -1.86
C THR A 126 14.20 -3.57 -1.48
N LEU A 127 14.96 -3.61 -0.38
CA LEU A 127 15.94 -2.56 -0.09
C LEU A 127 17.11 -2.67 -1.06
N LEU A 128 17.59 -1.52 -1.52
CA LEU A 128 18.88 -1.41 -2.22
C LEU A 128 19.98 -1.37 -1.17
N ASP A 129 21.07 -2.09 -1.43
CA ASP A 129 22.30 -2.05 -0.63
C ASP A 129 22.97 -0.66 -0.71
#